data_b72505fb8725561021470c39143dec30
#
_entry.id   b72505fb8725561021470c39143dec30
#
_cell.length_a   1.000
_cell.length_b   1.000
_cell.length_c   1.000
_cell.angle_alpha   90.00
_cell.angle_beta   90.00
_cell.angle_gamma   90.00
#
_symmetry.space_group_name_H-M   'P 1'
#
loop_
_entity.id
_entity.type
_entity.pdbx_description
1 polymer ?
#
loop_
_entity_poly.entity_id
_entity_poly.type
_entity_poly.pdbx_seq_one_letter_code
_entity_poly.pdbx_strand_id
1 'polypeptide(L)'
;MIVQGVGCKKAIREGKIRLEEYGAQNIELCYGNMRYVDRGDGDVILSVHGIFGGYDQAYDTCKDFASDYRILAPSRFGYPGSDIKGAGTPSEQAEAYVELLDRLGINQVYVLSTSAGGSVAIRFALDYPERTKGLILYCSAMPLTEKPEKYAEYAGPPGFLCNNYAMFLMRPMFGPIMGMDPSTIYSMMPVSERKAGVVLDAAVTNPDMARNYESYDIENLQVPVLILHAKDDKLASYEGAVNASARFPEYIFVAFEDGGHLMAGHEAEVHKAVTDFVQKNGLTERK
;
A
#
# COMPACT_ATOMS: atom_id res chain seq x y z
N MET A 1 10.13 31.66 9.97
CA MET A 1 10.33 31.24 8.57
C MET A 1 11.71 30.65 8.28
N ILE A 2 12.82 31.31 8.66
CA ILE A 2 14.19 30.82 8.35
C ILE A 2 14.47 29.43 8.97
N VAL A 3 14.12 29.22 10.24
CA VAL A 3 14.35 27.94 10.95
C VAL A 3 13.57 26.77 10.33
N GLN A 4 12.32 27.00 9.91
CA GLN A 4 11.51 25.97 9.25
C GLN A 4 12.06 25.62 7.85
N GLY A 5 12.59 26.62 7.13
CA GLY A 5 13.23 26.36 5.84
C GLY A 5 14.51 25.52 5.95
N VAL A 6 15.29 25.72 6.99
CA VAL A 6 16.50 24.91 7.29
C VAL A 6 16.10 23.48 7.67
N GLY A 7 15.08 23.30 8.51
CA GLY A 7 14.57 21.99 8.88
C GLY A 7 14.02 21.20 7.69
N CYS A 8 13.28 21.84 6.79
CA CYS A 8 12.79 21.22 5.57
C CYS A 8 13.93 20.76 4.65
N LYS A 9 14.94 21.63 4.40
CA LYS A 9 16.12 21.26 3.60
C LYS A 9 16.87 20.07 4.18
N LYS A 10 17.03 20.02 5.51
CA LYS A 10 17.62 18.88 6.20
C LYS A 10 16.81 17.61 5.96
N ALA A 11 15.49 17.65 6.17
CA ALA A 11 14.59 16.52 5.95
C ALA A 11 14.62 16.01 4.50
N ILE A 12 14.68 16.89 3.50
CA ILE A 12 14.83 16.51 2.08
C ILE A 12 16.13 15.75 1.87
N ARG A 13 17.26 16.27 2.38
CA ARG A 13 18.56 15.65 2.23
C ARG A 13 18.60 14.27 2.88
N GLU A 14 18.13 14.17 4.13
CA GLU A 14 18.08 12.92 4.87
C GLU A 14 17.14 11.91 4.20
N GLY A 15 16.01 12.37 3.67
CA GLY A 15 15.12 11.52 2.91
C GLY A 15 15.75 10.94 1.63
N LYS A 16 16.57 11.72 0.92
CA LYS A 16 17.32 11.21 -0.25
C LYS A 16 18.35 10.17 0.14
N ILE A 17 19.13 10.42 1.19
CA ILE A 17 20.12 9.45 1.72
C ILE A 17 19.39 8.16 2.12
N ARG A 18 18.29 8.26 2.88
CA ARG A 18 17.50 7.13 3.31
C ARG A 18 17.00 6.29 2.12
N LEU A 19 16.51 6.92 1.04
CA LEU A 19 16.07 6.21 -0.16
C LEU A 19 17.22 5.41 -0.82
N GLU A 20 18.44 5.91 -0.79
CA GLU A 20 19.62 5.20 -1.32
C GLU A 20 20.02 4.01 -0.44
N GLU A 21 19.88 4.12 0.89
CA GLU A 21 20.25 3.09 1.87
C GLU A 21 19.42 1.80 1.76
N TYR A 22 18.22 1.86 1.17
CA TYR A 22 17.43 0.65 0.90
C TYR A 22 18.08 -0.27 -0.13
N GLY A 23 19.04 0.21 -0.93
CA GLY A 23 19.67 -0.59 -1.97
C GLY A 23 18.64 -1.11 -3.00
N ALA A 24 17.62 -0.29 -3.30
CA ALA A 24 16.57 -0.66 -4.21
C ALA A 24 17.10 -0.91 -5.63
N GLN A 25 16.58 -1.96 -6.26
CA GLN A 25 16.93 -2.39 -7.61
C GLN A 25 15.99 -1.75 -8.63
N ASN A 26 16.44 -1.64 -9.86
CA ASN A 26 15.63 -1.25 -11.01
C ASN A 26 15.46 -2.45 -11.93
N ILE A 27 14.25 -2.58 -12.48
CA ILE A 27 13.96 -3.57 -13.52
C ILE A 27 13.21 -2.91 -14.66
N GLU A 28 13.66 -3.16 -15.88
CA GLU A 28 12.97 -2.72 -17.09
C GLU A 28 11.86 -3.71 -17.41
N LEU A 29 10.62 -3.26 -17.37
CA LEU A 29 9.42 -3.98 -17.76
C LEU A 29 8.94 -3.50 -19.14
N CYS A 30 7.95 -4.15 -19.73
CA CYS A 30 7.49 -3.84 -21.08
C CYS A 30 6.99 -2.38 -21.25
N TYR A 31 6.65 -1.69 -20.16
CA TYR A 31 6.12 -0.34 -20.16
C TYR A 31 7.11 0.74 -19.66
N GLY A 32 8.26 0.34 -19.15
CA GLY A 32 9.25 1.21 -18.53
C GLY A 32 9.83 0.64 -17.25
N ASN A 33 10.47 1.49 -16.45
CA ASN A 33 11.18 1.09 -15.27
C ASN A 33 10.26 0.90 -14.05
N MET A 34 10.56 -0.14 -13.25
CA MET A 34 10.02 -0.31 -11.90
C MET A 34 11.17 -0.42 -10.90
N ARG A 35 11.09 0.32 -9.81
CA ARG A 35 12.05 0.26 -8.71
C ARG A 35 11.48 -0.50 -7.53
N TYR A 36 12.26 -1.42 -6.94
CA TYR A 36 11.81 -2.31 -5.88
C TYR A 36 12.93 -2.66 -4.90
N VAL A 37 12.53 -3.04 -3.69
CA VAL A 37 13.39 -3.73 -2.70
C VAL A 37 12.98 -5.19 -2.67
N ASP A 38 13.98 -6.08 -2.59
CA ASP A 38 13.80 -7.53 -2.54
C ASP A 38 14.76 -8.08 -1.49
N ARG A 39 14.23 -8.57 -0.37
CA ARG A 39 15.03 -9.05 0.77
C ARG A 39 14.34 -10.19 1.51
N GLY A 40 15.15 -11.06 2.12
CA GLY A 40 14.71 -12.26 2.82
C GLY A 40 14.56 -13.46 1.88
N ASP A 41 14.10 -14.55 2.41
CA ASP A 41 13.96 -15.83 1.72
C ASP A 41 12.62 -16.49 2.07
N GLY A 42 12.23 -17.52 1.32
CA GLY A 42 11.01 -18.31 1.59
C GLY A 42 9.78 -17.80 0.84
N ASP A 43 8.60 -17.92 1.47
CA ASP A 43 7.35 -17.42 0.89
C ASP A 43 7.41 -15.91 0.67
N VAL A 44 6.88 -15.47 -0.47
CA VAL A 44 7.01 -14.05 -0.88
C VAL A 44 5.81 -13.25 -0.40
N ILE A 45 6.08 -12.13 0.26
CA ILE A 45 5.09 -11.08 0.54
C ILE A 45 5.34 -9.92 -0.42
N LEU A 46 4.42 -9.70 -1.36
CA LEU A 46 4.38 -8.53 -2.23
C LEU A 46 3.72 -7.39 -1.46
N SER A 47 4.49 -6.36 -1.13
CA SER A 47 4.01 -5.21 -0.36
C SER A 47 3.59 -4.06 -1.27
N VAL A 48 2.30 -3.70 -1.23
CA VAL A 48 1.68 -2.64 -2.03
C VAL A 48 1.44 -1.43 -1.14
N HIS A 49 2.30 -0.42 -1.23
CA HIS A 49 2.29 0.76 -0.35
C HIS A 49 1.08 1.69 -0.56
N GLY A 50 0.80 2.53 0.44
CA GLY A 50 -0.22 3.58 0.40
C GLY A 50 0.21 4.86 -0.34
N ILE A 51 -0.64 5.89 -0.21
CA ILE A 51 -0.36 7.23 -0.76
C ILE A 51 0.89 7.85 -0.10
N PHE A 52 1.66 8.65 -0.81
CA PHE A 52 2.97 9.17 -0.41
C PHE A 52 4.03 8.09 -0.13
N GLY A 53 3.77 6.82 -0.47
CA GLY A 53 4.68 5.72 -0.30
C GLY A 53 5.77 5.62 -1.38
N GLY A 54 6.26 4.42 -1.55
CA GLY A 54 7.30 4.00 -2.49
C GLY A 54 7.90 2.68 -2.01
N TYR A 55 8.90 2.16 -2.69
CA TYR A 55 9.61 0.94 -2.30
C TYR A 55 10.13 0.97 -0.85
N ASP A 56 10.48 2.15 -0.35
CA ASP A 56 10.94 2.37 1.02
C ASP A 56 9.85 2.08 2.05
N GLN A 57 8.68 2.70 1.90
CA GLN A 57 7.55 2.47 2.82
C GLN A 57 6.92 1.08 2.63
N ALA A 58 6.88 0.57 1.40
CA ALA A 58 6.46 -0.80 1.14
C ALA A 58 7.33 -1.80 1.92
N TYR A 59 8.66 -1.60 1.91
CA TYR A 59 9.57 -2.44 2.68
C TYR A 59 9.43 -2.22 4.18
N ASP A 60 9.36 -0.96 4.66
CA ASP A 60 9.25 -0.65 6.09
C ASP A 60 8.01 -1.27 6.74
N THR A 61 6.89 -1.34 6.03
CA THR A 61 5.68 -2.02 6.51
C THR A 61 5.91 -3.52 6.77
N CYS A 62 6.80 -4.14 6.01
CA CYS A 62 7.02 -5.59 6.05
C CYS A 62 8.40 -5.99 6.57
N LYS A 63 9.28 -5.07 6.95
CA LYS A 63 10.69 -5.36 7.29
C LYS A 63 10.86 -6.37 8.42
N ASP A 64 9.96 -6.36 9.40
CA ASP A 64 10.01 -7.25 10.55
C ASP A 64 9.66 -8.71 10.18
N PHE A 65 9.05 -8.92 9.01
CA PHE A 65 8.80 -10.24 8.43
C PHE A 65 9.99 -10.78 7.62
N ALA A 66 11.01 -9.94 7.31
CA ALA A 66 12.11 -10.32 6.42
C ALA A 66 13.05 -11.40 6.99
N SER A 67 12.93 -11.76 8.27
CA SER A 67 13.61 -12.92 8.86
C SER A 67 12.98 -14.26 8.46
N ASP A 68 11.69 -14.28 8.14
CA ASP A 68 10.89 -15.48 7.91
C ASP A 68 10.34 -15.57 6.48
N TYR A 69 10.25 -14.45 5.77
CA TYR A 69 9.65 -14.31 4.44
C TYR A 69 10.53 -13.48 3.51
N ARG A 70 10.39 -13.70 2.21
CA ARG A 70 10.96 -12.81 1.19
C ARG A 70 10.01 -11.63 0.96
N ILE A 71 10.49 -10.43 1.21
CA ILE A 71 9.73 -9.18 1.04
C ILE A 71 10.06 -8.58 -0.32
N LEU A 72 9.07 -8.52 -1.19
CA LEU A 72 9.12 -7.84 -2.48
C LEU A 72 8.31 -6.54 -2.36
N ALA A 73 9.01 -5.42 -2.39
CA ALA A 73 8.47 -4.10 -2.11
C ALA A 73 8.68 -3.14 -3.29
N PRO A 74 7.85 -3.18 -4.34
CA PRO A 74 7.93 -2.27 -5.48
C PRO A 74 7.34 -0.90 -5.17
N SER A 75 7.86 0.13 -5.82
CA SER A 75 7.14 1.39 -5.98
C SER A 75 5.97 1.21 -6.94
N ARG A 76 4.79 1.69 -6.56
CA ARG A 76 3.64 1.80 -7.46
C ARG A 76 3.91 2.83 -8.56
N PHE A 77 3.09 2.87 -9.57
CA PHE A 77 3.23 3.78 -10.70
C PHE A 77 3.35 5.25 -10.28
N GLY A 78 4.34 5.96 -10.85
CA GLY A 78 4.61 7.36 -10.57
C GLY A 78 5.26 7.67 -9.22
N TYR A 79 5.55 6.65 -8.40
CA TYR A 79 6.32 6.76 -7.16
C TYR A 79 7.81 6.57 -7.43
N PRO A 80 8.70 6.84 -6.45
CA PRO A 80 10.15 6.92 -6.68
C PRO A 80 10.71 5.77 -7.51
N GLY A 81 11.21 6.10 -8.71
CA GLY A 81 11.88 5.18 -9.62
C GLY A 81 10.97 4.26 -10.43
N SER A 82 9.64 4.45 -10.39
CA SER A 82 8.70 3.67 -11.22
C SER A 82 7.94 4.55 -12.21
N ASP A 83 7.90 4.13 -13.45
CA ASP A 83 7.16 4.79 -14.54
C ASP A 83 5.65 4.52 -14.43
N ILE A 84 4.86 5.18 -15.26
CA ILE A 84 3.41 5.00 -15.37
C ILE A 84 3.10 4.32 -16.70
N LYS A 85 2.37 3.19 -16.65
CA LYS A 85 1.82 2.51 -17.83
C LYS A 85 0.41 3.02 -18.10
N GLY A 86 0.11 3.32 -19.36
CA GLY A 86 -1.24 3.63 -19.82
C GLY A 86 -1.92 4.75 -19.04
N ALA A 87 -3.09 4.49 -18.50
CA ALA A 87 -3.83 5.39 -17.63
C ALA A 87 -3.42 5.27 -16.15
N GLY A 88 -2.60 4.29 -15.80
CA GLY A 88 -2.16 4.02 -14.42
C GLY A 88 -3.21 3.39 -13.52
N THR A 89 -4.18 2.68 -14.12
CA THR A 89 -5.27 2.03 -13.40
C THR A 89 -4.77 0.95 -12.43
N PRO A 90 -5.55 0.58 -11.40
CA PRO A 90 -5.22 -0.55 -10.54
C PRO A 90 -4.97 -1.86 -11.29
N SER A 91 -5.72 -2.12 -12.37
CA SER A 91 -5.53 -3.30 -13.21
C SER A 91 -4.21 -3.27 -13.96
N GLU A 92 -3.81 -2.12 -14.54
CA GLU A 92 -2.51 -1.95 -15.19
C GLU A 92 -1.34 -2.06 -14.19
N GLN A 93 -1.53 -1.62 -12.95
CA GLN A 93 -0.53 -1.80 -11.88
C GLN A 93 -0.43 -3.28 -11.46
N ALA A 94 -1.56 -4.01 -11.38
CA ALA A 94 -1.59 -5.44 -11.11
C ALA A 94 -0.87 -6.24 -12.21
N GLU A 95 -1.12 -5.92 -13.49
CA GLU A 95 -0.43 -6.53 -14.63
C GLU A 95 1.09 -6.31 -14.58
N ALA A 96 1.52 -5.09 -14.19
CA ALA A 96 2.94 -4.79 -14.03
C ALA A 96 3.60 -5.60 -12.90
N TYR A 97 2.87 -5.89 -11.84
CA TYR A 97 3.36 -6.78 -10.78
C TYR A 97 3.49 -8.23 -11.26
N VAL A 98 2.56 -8.71 -12.08
CA VAL A 98 2.71 -10.05 -12.68
C VAL A 98 3.98 -10.13 -13.54
N GLU A 99 4.24 -9.12 -14.38
CA GLU A 99 5.48 -9.07 -15.15
C GLU A 99 6.73 -9.02 -14.25
N LEU A 100 6.68 -8.25 -13.14
CA LEU A 100 7.75 -8.23 -12.14
C LEU A 100 8.00 -9.64 -11.56
N LEU A 101 6.93 -10.33 -11.16
CA LEU A 101 7.03 -11.69 -10.62
C LEU A 101 7.63 -12.66 -11.64
N ASP A 102 7.21 -12.59 -12.89
CA ASP A 102 7.72 -13.43 -13.97
C ASP A 102 9.22 -13.21 -14.21
N ARG A 103 9.67 -11.94 -14.23
CA ARG A 103 11.09 -11.58 -14.37
C ARG A 103 11.94 -12.06 -13.20
N LEU A 104 11.36 -12.17 -12.00
CA LEU A 104 12.03 -12.63 -10.79
C LEU A 104 11.88 -14.14 -10.56
N GLY A 105 11.17 -14.87 -11.44
CA GLY A 105 10.90 -16.31 -11.31
C GLY A 105 10.02 -16.65 -10.10
N ILE A 106 9.12 -15.73 -9.70
CA ILE A 106 8.21 -15.91 -8.57
C ILE A 106 6.85 -16.36 -9.09
N ASN A 107 6.40 -17.54 -8.71
CA ASN A 107 5.12 -18.07 -9.17
C ASN A 107 3.92 -17.47 -8.43
N GLN A 108 3.98 -17.42 -7.10
CA GLN A 108 2.87 -17.00 -6.24
C GLN A 108 3.37 -16.15 -5.07
N VAL A 109 2.49 -15.26 -4.58
CA VAL A 109 2.79 -14.33 -3.48
C VAL A 109 1.60 -14.21 -2.52
N TYR A 110 1.89 -13.87 -1.27
CA TYR A 110 0.92 -13.18 -0.42
C TYR A 110 0.98 -11.70 -0.77
N VAL A 111 -0.18 -11.08 -1.01
CA VAL A 111 -0.24 -9.65 -1.33
C VAL A 111 -0.65 -8.88 -0.09
N LEU A 112 0.24 -8.05 0.43
CA LEU A 112 -0.05 -7.16 1.55
C LEU A 112 -0.21 -5.73 1.03
N SER A 113 -1.36 -5.12 1.28
CA SER A 113 -1.60 -3.73 0.92
C SER A 113 -1.76 -2.83 2.12
N THR A 114 -1.27 -1.61 1.99
CA THR A 114 -1.44 -0.55 2.98
C THR A 114 -2.25 0.59 2.37
N SER A 115 -3.29 1.06 3.10
CA SER A 115 -4.02 2.29 2.76
C SER A 115 -4.49 2.33 1.30
N ALA A 116 -4.14 3.36 0.54
CA ALA A 116 -4.49 3.53 -0.88
C ALA A 116 -3.98 2.40 -1.80
N GLY A 117 -3.12 1.50 -1.32
CA GLY A 117 -2.69 0.32 -2.07
C GLY A 117 -3.78 -0.74 -2.25
N GLY A 118 -4.87 -0.65 -1.50
CA GLY A 118 -5.95 -1.64 -1.48
C GLY A 118 -6.58 -1.93 -2.83
N SER A 119 -6.88 -0.90 -3.61
CA SER A 119 -7.49 -1.09 -4.94
C SER A 119 -6.61 -1.91 -5.89
N VAL A 120 -5.29 -1.68 -5.86
CA VAL A 120 -4.32 -2.43 -6.68
C VAL A 120 -4.18 -3.87 -6.20
N ALA A 121 -4.08 -4.08 -4.88
CA ALA A 121 -3.94 -5.41 -4.31
C ALA A 121 -5.20 -6.28 -4.52
N ILE A 122 -6.39 -5.68 -4.38
CA ILE A 122 -7.66 -6.36 -4.63
C ILE A 122 -7.79 -6.71 -6.12
N ARG A 123 -7.43 -5.78 -7.03
CA ARG A 123 -7.39 -6.08 -8.47
C ARG A 123 -6.41 -7.21 -8.78
N PHE A 124 -5.21 -7.19 -8.17
CA PHE A 124 -4.24 -8.27 -8.36
C PHE A 124 -4.84 -9.63 -7.95
N ALA A 125 -5.48 -9.70 -6.78
CA ALA A 125 -6.05 -10.95 -6.28
C ALA A 125 -7.28 -11.42 -7.11
N LEU A 126 -8.06 -10.51 -7.66
CA LEU A 126 -9.20 -10.82 -8.54
C LEU A 126 -8.75 -11.24 -9.94
N ASP A 127 -7.79 -10.51 -10.53
CA ASP A 127 -7.35 -10.73 -11.92
C ASP A 127 -6.37 -11.91 -12.04
N TYR A 128 -5.63 -12.22 -10.95
CA TYR A 128 -4.57 -13.23 -10.94
C TYR A 128 -4.65 -14.13 -9.68
N PRO A 129 -5.78 -14.82 -9.47
CA PRO A 129 -5.94 -15.68 -8.29
C PRO A 129 -4.90 -16.82 -8.25
N GLU A 130 -4.47 -17.33 -9.41
CA GLU A 130 -3.42 -18.35 -9.52
C GLU A 130 -2.03 -17.84 -9.11
N ARG A 131 -1.83 -16.51 -9.04
CA ARG A 131 -0.58 -15.87 -8.60
C ARG A 131 -0.66 -15.43 -7.13
N THR A 132 -1.82 -15.59 -6.47
CA THR A 132 -2.12 -15.06 -5.14
C THR A 132 -2.38 -16.20 -4.15
N LYS A 133 -1.53 -16.34 -3.13
CA LYS A 133 -1.73 -17.28 -2.00
C LYS A 133 -2.71 -16.76 -0.96
N GLY A 134 -2.79 -15.46 -0.82
CA GLY A 134 -3.69 -14.77 0.10
C GLY A 134 -3.53 -13.27 0.04
N LEU A 135 -4.58 -12.56 0.43
CA LEU A 135 -4.66 -11.10 0.43
C LEU A 135 -4.67 -10.57 1.87
N ILE A 136 -3.77 -9.65 2.17
CA ILE A 136 -3.64 -9.02 3.50
C ILE A 136 -3.92 -7.52 3.34
N LEU A 137 -5.03 -7.07 3.92
CA LEU A 137 -5.49 -5.68 3.88
C LEU A 137 -5.16 -4.99 5.20
N TYR A 138 -4.00 -4.31 5.24
CA TYR A 138 -3.48 -3.58 6.39
C TYR A 138 -3.94 -2.12 6.34
N CYS A 139 -4.89 -1.71 7.17
CA CYS A 139 -5.55 -0.39 7.14
C CYS A 139 -5.87 0.08 5.71
N SER A 140 -6.27 -0.84 4.87
CA SER A 140 -6.36 -0.66 3.43
C SER A 140 -7.64 0.02 2.99
N ALA A 141 -7.61 0.66 1.82
CA ALA A 141 -8.82 1.02 1.12
C ALA A 141 -9.62 -0.25 0.83
N MET A 142 -10.90 -0.22 1.15
CA MET A 142 -11.82 -1.35 1.06
C MET A 142 -12.83 -1.15 -0.07
N PRO A 143 -13.34 -2.23 -0.68
CA PRO A 143 -14.39 -2.15 -1.66
C PRO A 143 -15.66 -1.54 -1.06
N LEU A 144 -16.44 -0.87 -1.89
CA LEU A 144 -17.72 -0.32 -1.44
C LEU A 144 -18.75 -1.43 -1.24
N THR A 145 -19.64 -1.28 -0.25
CA THR A 145 -20.74 -2.23 0.00
C THR A 145 -21.82 -2.16 -1.05
N GLU A 146 -22.04 -0.97 -1.61
CA GLU A 146 -23.06 -0.71 -2.63
C GLU A 146 -22.47 0.18 -3.72
N LYS A 147 -23.02 0.06 -4.93
CA LYS A 147 -22.67 0.94 -6.04
C LYS A 147 -23.09 2.38 -5.72
N PRO A 148 -22.17 3.33 -5.70
CA PRO A 148 -22.51 4.71 -5.38
C PRO A 148 -23.24 5.36 -6.56
N GLU A 149 -24.28 6.16 -6.28
CA GLU A 149 -24.92 7.00 -7.30
C GLU A 149 -23.97 8.07 -7.86
N LYS A 150 -23.05 8.56 -7.02
CA LYS A 150 -22.05 9.56 -7.36
C LYS A 150 -20.75 9.23 -6.66
N TYR A 151 -19.63 9.52 -7.28
CA TYR A 151 -18.30 9.39 -6.69
C TYR A 151 -17.44 10.62 -6.99
N ALA A 152 -16.43 10.84 -6.17
CA ALA A 152 -15.46 11.90 -6.39
C ALA A 152 -14.53 11.54 -7.56
N GLU A 153 -14.43 12.40 -8.56
CA GLU A 153 -13.47 12.24 -9.66
C GLU A 153 -12.01 12.40 -9.21
N TYR A 154 -11.81 13.05 -8.07
CA TYR A 154 -10.52 13.26 -7.46
C TYR A 154 -10.62 13.02 -5.95
N ALA A 155 -9.93 12.01 -5.46
CA ALA A 155 -9.94 11.58 -4.06
C ALA A 155 -8.52 11.54 -3.49
N GLY A 156 -8.02 12.71 -3.04
CA GLY A 156 -6.67 12.84 -2.50
C GLY A 156 -6.29 14.29 -2.18
N PRO A 157 -5.06 14.51 -1.73
CA PRO A 157 -4.59 15.86 -1.40
C PRO A 157 -4.48 16.71 -2.65
N PRO A 158 -4.84 18.02 -2.56
CA PRO A 158 -4.62 18.95 -3.67
C PRO A 158 -3.16 18.95 -4.14
N GLY A 159 -2.95 18.97 -5.46
CA GLY A 159 -1.61 18.86 -6.06
C GLY A 159 -0.61 19.91 -5.60
N PHE A 160 -1.06 21.08 -5.12
CA PHE A 160 -0.18 22.10 -4.56
C PHE A 160 0.45 21.70 -3.20
N LEU A 161 -0.18 20.75 -2.47
CA LEU A 161 0.40 20.18 -1.24
C LEU A 161 1.46 19.13 -1.55
N CYS A 162 1.51 18.58 -2.78
CA CYS A 162 2.48 17.57 -3.17
C CYS A 162 3.85 18.19 -3.46
N ASN A 163 4.36 18.98 -2.51
CA ASN A 163 5.72 19.52 -2.53
C ASN A 163 6.33 19.53 -1.13
N ASN A 164 7.66 19.49 -1.08
CA ASN A 164 8.40 19.33 0.15
C ASN A 164 8.07 20.38 1.22
N TYR A 165 8.00 21.66 0.83
CA TYR A 165 7.80 22.75 1.79
C TYR A 165 6.38 22.84 2.29
N ALA A 166 5.38 22.71 1.41
CA ALA A 166 3.97 22.75 1.80
C ALA A 166 3.65 21.62 2.78
N MET A 167 4.06 20.38 2.44
CA MET A 167 3.80 19.23 3.29
C MET A 167 4.58 19.31 4.62
N PHE A 168 5.83 19.79 4.60
CA PHE A 168 6.61 19.98 5.83
C PHE A 168 5.98 21.01 6.77
N LEU A 169 5.37 22.07 6.23
CA LEU A 169 4.63 23.06 7.02
C LEU A 169 3.32 22.51 7.58
N MET A 170 2.68 21.60 6.86
CA MET A 170 1.43 20.94 7.28
C MET A 170 1.62 19.89 8.38
N ARG A 171 2.84 19.42 8.65
CA ARG A 171 3.11 18.34 9.62
C ARG A 171 2.47 18.52 11.01
N PRO A 172 2.33 19.74 11.61
CA PRO A 172 1.67 19.87 12.90
C PRO A 172 0.18 19.51 12.87
N MET A 173 -0.42 19.49 11.67
CA MET A 173 -1.82 19.14 11.45
C MET A 173 -2.03 17.64 11.26
N PHE A 174 -0.96 16.83 11.16
CA PHE A 174 -1.06 15.38 10.94
C PHE A 174 -1.82 14.68 12.07
N GLY A 175 -1.51 15.01 13.35
CA GLY A 175 -2.24 14.47 14.50
C GLY A 175 -3.72 14.84 14.49
N PRO A 176 -4.07 16.15 14.49
CA PRO A 176 -5.47 16.59 14.50
C PRO A 176 -6.30 16.07 13.32
N ILE A 177 -5.75 16.09 12.10
CA ILE A 177 -6.51 15.77 10.88
C ILE A 177 -6.46 14.27 10.54
N MET A 178 -5.27 13.64 10.66
CA MET A 178 -5.05 12.29 10.17
C MET A 178 -4.83 11.25 11.28
N GLY A 179 -4.71 11.68 12.54
CA GLY A 179 -4.36 10.77 13.64
C GLY A 179 -2.92 10.24 13.56
N MET A 180 -2.04 10.90 12.79
CA MET A 180 -0.67 10.45 12.57
C MET A 180 0.33 11.32 13.32
N ASP A 181 1.43 10.74 13.77
CA ASP A 181 2.52 11.50 14.38
C ASP A 181 3.12 12.50 13.38
N PRO A 182 3.41 13.74 13.78
CA PRO A 182 4.03 14.74 12.91
C PRO A 182 5.39 14.31 12.31
N SER A 183 6.10 13.38 12.94
CA SER A 183 7.37 12.83 12.43
C SER A 183 7.19 11.96 11.19
N THR A 184 5.98 11.48 10.90
CA THR A 184 5.65 10.73 9.67
C THR A 184 6.08 11.47 8.40
N ILE A 185 6.16 12.83 8.45
CA ILE A 185 6.68 13.62 7.33
C ILE A 185 8.08 13.17 6.88
N TYR A 186 8.92 12.71 7.79
CA TYR A 186 10.28 12.29 7.46
C TYR A 186 10.33 11.03 6.60
N SER A 187 9.39 10.10 6.78
CA SER A 187 9.25 8.91 5.93
C SER A 187 8.69 9.27 4.54
N MET A 188 7.95 10.38 4.41
CA MET A 188 7.40 10.85 3.14
C MET A 188 8.40 11.68 2.32
N MET A 189 9.49 12.17 2.93
CA MET A 189 10.49 13.00 2.23
C MET A 189 11.38 12.16 1.29
N PRO A 190 11.70 12.69 0.11
CA PRO A 190 11.21 13.93 -0.52
C PRO A 190 9.81 13.77 -1.12
N VAL A 191 8.85 14.57 -0.70
CA VAL A 191 7.47 14.55 -1.22
C VAL A 191 7.41 14.85 -2.73
N SER A 192 8.31 15.72 -3.22
CA SER A 192 8.37 16.07 -4.64
C SER A 192 8.64 14.88 -5.56
N GLU A 193 9.37 13.87 -5.10
CA GLU A 193 9.65 12.65 -5.87
C GLU A 193 8.47 11.68 -5.89
N ARG A 194 7.47 11.88 -5.02
CA ARG A 194 6.25 11.07 -4.92
C ARG A 194 5.05 11.71 -5.59
N LYS A 195 5.22 12.97 -6.07
CA LYS A 195 4.11 13.80 -6.58
C LYS A 195 3.34 13.14 -7.72
N ALA A 196 4.04 12.54 -8.68
CA ALA A 196 3.38 11.92 -9.84
C ALA A 196 2.46 10.78 -9.39
N GLY A 197 2.93 9.90 -8.49
CA GLY A 197 2.13 8.82 -7.92
C GLY A 197 0.97 9.31 -7.07
N VAL A 198 1.17 10.35 -6.24
CA VAL A 198 0.08 10.94 -5.44
C VAL A 198 -1.02 11.53 -6.31
N VAL A 199 -0.67 12.23 -7.39
CA VAL A 199 -1.64 12.79 -8.33
C VAL A 199 -2.37 11.66 -9.08
N LEU A 200 -1.65 10.62 -9.48
CA LEU A 200 -2.24 9.43 -10.10
C LEU A 200 -3.22 8.74 -9.14
N ASP A 201 -2.82 8.54 -7.89
CA ASP A 201 -3.71 7.97 -6.88
C ASP A 201 -4.98 8.77 -6.70
N ALA A 202 -4.86 10.08 -6.57
CA ALA A 202 -6.01 10.95 -6.35
C ALA A 202 -6.98 10.99 -7.54
N ALA A 203 -6.48 10.91 -8.76
CA ALA A 203 -7.28 11.03 -9.98
C ALA A 203 -7.76 9.68 -10.54
N VAL A 204 -7.02 8.61 -10.31
CA VAL A 204 -7.25 7.30 -10.94
C VAL A 204 -7.47 6.20 -9.91
N THR A 205 -6.48 5.94 -9.05
CA THR A 205 -6.46 4.73 -8.22
C THR A 205 -7.49 4.77 -7.07
N ASN A 206 -7.58 5.90 -6.35
CA ASN A 206 -8.50 6.02 -5.21
C ASN A 206 -9.99 6.05 -5.63
N PRO A 207 -10.40 6.74 -6.71
CA PRO A 207 -11.79 6.68 -7.16
C PRO A 207 -12.15 5.39 -7.90
N ASP A 208 -11.21 4.51 -8.21
CA ASP A 208 -11.41 3.37 -9.10
C ASP A 208 -12.46 2.38 -8.60
N MET A 209 -12.43 2.01 -7.31
CA MET A 209 -13.42 1.09 -6.74
C MET A 209 -14.86 1.63 -6.79
N ALA A 210 -15.03 2.94 -6.81
CA ALA A 210 -16.35 3.58 -6.98
C ALA A 210 -16.73 3.71 -8.45
N ARG A 211 -15.76 4.11 -9.29
CA ARG A 211 -15.94 4.30 -10.74
C ARG A 211 -16.23 2.99 -11.46
N ASN A 212 -15.49 1.95 -11.10
CA ASN A 212 -15.53 0.63 -11.72
C ASN A 212 -16.12 -0.43 -10.77
N TYR A 213 -17.13 -0.08 -9.97
CA TYR A 213 -17.71 -0.90 -8.92
C TYR A 213 -17.93 -2.35 -9.32
N GLU A 214 -18.52 -2.58 -10.49
CA GLU A 214 -18.83 -3.93 -11.02
C GLU A 214 -17.59 -4.78 -11.28
N SER A 215 -16.43 -4.14 -11.45
CA SER A 215 -15.17 -4.86 -11.64
C SER A 215 -14.56 -5.37 -10.32
N TYR A 216 -15.08 -4.91 -9.17
CA TYR A 216 -14.64 -5.36 -7.85
C TYR A 216 -15.62 -6.38 -7.27
N ASP A 217 -15.82 -7.47 -8.02
CA ASP A 217 -16.67 -8.62 -7.67
C ASP A 217 -15.95 -9.52 -6.65
N ILE A 218 -15.76 -8.97 -5.45
CA ILE A 218 -15.02 -9.64 -4.36
C ILE A 218 -15.76 -10.82 -3.75
N GLU A 219 -17.06 -10.95 -4.01
CA GLU A 219 -17.86 -12.12 -3.64
C GLU A 219 -17.37 -13.40 -4.33
N ASN A 220 -16.70 -13.24 -5.49
CA ASN A 220 -16.08 -14.33 -6.25
C ASN A 220 -14.57 -14.46 -6.03
N LEU A 221 -14.00 -13.75 -5.04
CA LEU A 221 -12.58 -13.85 -4.72
C LEU A 221 -12.23 -15.27 -4.27
N GLN A 222 -11.20 -15.86 -4.89
CA GLN A 222 -10.83 -17.28 -4.70
C GLN A 222 -9.73 -17.49 -3.66
N VAL A 223 -9.25 -16.41 -3.05
CA VAL A 223 -8.13 -16.48 -2.11
C VAL A 223 -8.55 -16.02 -0.72
N PRO A 224 -7.96 -16.57 0.36
CA PRO A 224 -8.26 -16.16 1.72
C PRO A 224 -7.82 -14.71 1.95
N VAL A 225 -8.54 -14.01 2.83
CA VAL A 225 -8.30 -12.60 3.16
C VAL A 225 -8.03 -12.41 4.64
N LEU A 226 -6.98 -11.66 4.99
CA LEU A 226 -6.74 -11.12 6.32
C LEU A 226 -6.95 -9.62 6.30
N ILE A 227 -7.79 -9.10 7.18
CA ILE A 227 -8.06 -7.68 7.34
C ILE A 227 -7.57 -7.24 8.71
N LEU A 228 -6.71 -6.23 8.76
CA LEU A 228 -6.16 -5.63 9.96
C LEU A 228 -6.55 -4.15 10.00
N HIS A 229 -7.28 -3.71 11.03
CA HIS A 229 -7.79 -2.34 11.07
C HIS A 229 -7.97 -1.83 12.52
N ALA A 230 -7.61 -0.57 12.78
CA ALA A 230 -7.85 0.08 14.07
C ALA A 230 -9.18 0.85 14.07
N LYS A 231 -9.90 0.83 15.21
CA LYS A 231 -11.19 1.49 15.35
C LYS A 231 -11.09 3.02 15.33
N ASP A 232 -9.95 3.56 15.74
CA ASP A 232 -9.67 4.99 15.79
C ASP A 232 -8.98 5.55 14.54
N ASP A 233 -8.90 4.75 13.46
CA ASP A 233 -8.34 5.18 12.17
C ASP A 233 -9.15 6.35 11.59
N LYS A 234 -8.48 7.50 11.39
CA LYS A 234 -9.09 8.73 10.85
C LYS A 234 -9.00 8.85 9.34
N LEU A 235 -8.24 7.98 8.67
CA LEU A 235 -8.01 8.04 7.23
C LEU A 235 -8.79 6.98 6.46
N ALA A 236 -8.89 5.77 7.02
CA ALA A 236 -9.70 4.69 6.46
C ALA A 236 -10.79 4.31 7.46
N SER A 237 -12.04 4.31 7.03
CA SER A 237 -13.19 4.05 7.91
C SER A 237 -13.19 2.62 8.43
N TYR A 238 -13.09 2.43 9.73
CA TYR A 238 -13.26 1.13 10.38
C TYR A 238 -14.64 0.52 10.08
N GLU A 239 -15.71 1.32 10.23
CA GLU A 239 -17.06 0.87 9.88
C GLU A 239 -17.16 0.44 8.41
N GLY A 240 -16.54 1.22 7.50
CA GLY A 240 -16.45 0.87 6.08
C GLY A 240 -15.73 -0.46 5.88
N ALA A 241 -14.65 -0.71 6.60
CA ALA A 241 -13.91 -1.98 6.53
C ALA A 241 -14.73 -3.16 7.06
N VAL A 242 -15.42 -3.00 8.19
CA VAL A 242 -16.33 -4.03 8.74
C VAL A 242 -17.46 -4.35 7.77
N ASN A 243 -18.11 -3.33 7.21
CA ASN A 243 -19.21 -3.55 6.26
C ASN A 243 -18.74 -4.22 4.97
N ALA A 244 -17.59 -3.78 4.42
CA ALA A 244 -17.01 -4.38 3.22
C ALA A 244 -16.53 -5.81 3.45
N SER A 245 -16.07 -6.14 4.67
CA SER A 245 -15.56 -7.48 4.97
C SER A 245 -16.61 -8.57 4.76
N ALA A 246 -17.87 -8.26 5.00
CA ALA A 246 -19.00 -9.20 4.81
C ALA A 246 -19.20 -9.64 3.34
N ARG A 247 -18.59 -8.93 2.38
CA ARG A 247 -18.63 -9.29 0.96
C ARG A 247 -17.59 -10.35 0.57
N PHE A 248 -16.53 -10.56 1.37
CA PHE A 248 -15.52 -11.57 1.08
C PHE A 248 -16.01 -12.97 1.44
N PRO A 249 -15.81 -13.99 0.57
CA PRO A 249 -16.24 -15.37 0.86
C PRO A 249 -15.54 -15.99 2.06
N GLU A 250 -14.24 -15.74 2.20
CA GLU A 250 -13.40 -16.21 3.31
C GLU A 250 -12.51 -15.08 3.81
N TYR A 251 -12.69 -14.69 5.06
CA TYR A 251 -11.84 -13.66 5.65
C TYR A 251 -11.62 -13.88 7.16
N ILE A 252 -10.52 -13.30 7.64
CA ILE A 252 -10.22 -13.10 9.06
C ILE A 252 -10.14 -11.59 9.28
N PHE A 253 -10.91 -11.07 10.23
CA PHE A 253 -10.87 -9.65 10.60
C PHE A 253 -10.26 -9.51 11.99
N VAL A 254 -9.13 -8.81 12.10
CA VAL A 254 -8.46 -8.46 13.36
C VAL A 254 -8.64 -6.97 13.59
N ALA A 255 -9.41 -6.63 14.63
CA ALA A 255 -9.67 -5.26 15.04
C ALA A 255 -8.76 -4.86 16.19
N PHE A 256 -8.20 -3.67 16.11
CA PHE A 256 -7.46 -3.02 17.19
C PHE A 256 -8.28 -1.88 17.77
N GLU A 257 -8.25 -1.70 19.09
CA GLU A 257 -9.05 -0.65 19.75
C GLU A 257 -8.51 0.75 19.42
N ASP A 258 -7.20 0.87 19.25
CA ASP A 258 -6.48 2.10 19.00
C ASP A 258 -5.25 1.85 18.12
N GLY A 259 -4.38 2.87 17.97
CA GLY A 259 -3.14 2.80 17.17
C GLY A 259 -3.25 3.57 15.86
N GLY A 260 -4.39 4.12 15.54
CA GLY A 260 -4.63 4.96 14.36
C GLY A 260 -4.43 4.22 13.05
N HIS A 261 -4.14 4.97 11.99
CA HIS A 261 -4.07 4.44 10.63
C HIS A 261 -3.02 3.33 10.42
N LEU A 262 -1.94 3.32 11.21
CA LEU A 262 -0.88 2.32 11.08
C LEU A 262 -0.82 1.34 12.26
N MET A 263 -1.86 1.29 13.10
CA MET A 263 -1.96 0.41 14.27
C MET A 263 -0.72 0.48 15.17
N ALA A 264 -0.24 1.71 15.43
CA ALA A 264 0.95 1.97 16.23
C ALA A 264 0.79 1.39 17.65
N GLY A 265 1.82 0.67 18.12
CA GLY A 265 1.82 -0.01 19.41
C GLY A 265 1.30 -1.45 19.36
N HIS A 266 0.80 -1.91 18.21
CA HIS A 266 0.29 -3.27 17.99
C HIS A 266 1.18 -4.11 17.06
N GLU A 267 2.45 -3.74 16.92
CA GLU A 267 3.38 -4.38 15.98
C GLU A 267 3.49 -5.90 16.20
N ALA A 268 3.50 -6.33 17.46
CA ALA A 268 3.60 -7.76 17.82
C ALA A 268 2.34 -8.55 17.44
N GLU A 269 1.15 -7.97 17.69
CA GLU A 269 -0.13 -8.59 17.34
C GLU A 269 -0.33 -8.63 15.82
N VAL A 270 0.05 -7.57 15.11
CA VAL A 270 0.07 -7.52 13.64
C VAL A 270 1.00 -8.61 13.10
N HIS A 271 2.23 -8.67 13.61
CA HIS A 271 3.20 -9.68 13.21
C HIS A 271 2.64 -11.10 13.39
N LYS A 272 2.06 -11.37 14.57
CA LYS A 272 1.45 -12.66 14.86
C LYS A 272 0.29 -12.98 13.90
N ALA A 273 -0.62 -12.05 13.66
CA ALA A 273 -1.77 -12.26 12.79
C ALA A 273 -1.36 -12.58 11.34
N VAL A 274 -0.37 -11.86 10.81
CA VAL A 274 0.16 -12.11 9.46
C VAL A 274 0.87 -13.46 9.40
N THR A 275 1.71 -13.78 10.39
CA THR A 275 2.44 -15.06 10.43
C THR A 275 1.46 -16.25 10.54
N ASP A 276 0.47 -16.19 11.43
CA ASP A 276 -0.55 -17.22 11.56
C ASP A 276 -1.33 -17.44 10.25
N PHE A 277 -1.67 -16.34 9.57
CA PHE A 277 -2.37 -16.37 8.30
C PHE A 277 -1.54 -17.02 7.20
N VAL A 278 -0.28 -16.63 7.05
CA VAL A 278 0.63 -17.21 6.04
C VAL A 278 0.88 -18.69 6.32
N GLN A 279 1.14 -19.08 7.57
CA GLN A 279 1.39 -20.47 7.94
C GLN A 279 0.16 -21.36 7.70
N LYS A 280 -1.04 -20.90 8.07
CA LYS A 280 -2.29 -21.63 7.84
C LYS A 280 -2.49 -21.96 6.37
N ASN A 281 -2.26 -20.98 5.49
CA ASN A 281 -2.52 -21.11 4.05
C ASN A 281 -1.37 -21.83 3.31
N GLY A 282 -0.12 -21.69 3.77
CA GLY A 282 1.03 -22.42 3.22
C GLY A 282 1.02 -23.92 3.48
N LEU A 283 0.32 -24.39 4.51
CA LEU A 283 0.16 -25.83 4.82
C LEU A 283 -0.88 -26.52 3.93
N THR A 284 -1.82 -25.77 3.38
CA THR A 284 -2.91 -26.32 2.55
C THR A 284 -2.41 -26.75 1.17
N GLU A 285 -1.34 -26.14 0.66
CA GLU A 285 -0.73 -26.47 -0.64
C GLU A 285 0.18 -27.71 -0.62
N ARG A 286 0.55 -28.22 0.57
CA ARG A 286 1.46 -29.38 0.71
C ARG A 286 0.73 -30.72 0.82
N LYS A 287 -0.59 -30.72 0.68
CA LYS A 287 -1.44 -31.92 0.66
C LYS A 287 -1.99 -32.20 -0.73
#